data_1ba3d751b28adffd94e91c7d5c6aea49
#
_entry.id   1ba3d751b28adffd94e91c7d5c6aea49
#
_cell.length_a   1.000
_cell.length_b   1.000
_cell.length_c   1.000
_cell.angle_alpha   90.00
_cell.angle_beta   90.00
_cell.angle_gamma   90.00
#
_symmetry.space_group_name_H-M   'P 1'
#
loop_
_entity.id
_entity.type
_entity.pdbx_description
1 polymer ?
#
loop_
_entity_poly.entity_id
_entity_poly.type
_entity_poly.pdbx_seq_one_letter_code
_entity_poly.pdbx_strand_id
1 'polypeptide(L)'
;ATTPAVMKLIEGGAIELDAPAQRYLPELSGDSNKPKITVRHLLTHTSGLAAGVRRGYEWSGSKDGFALAAGEPSRGLAGFSYQYSDLNFILLGEIVARVTGMPLQDYCWKEIFLPLGMNETFFLPDPKLKGRIAPTTLLEDGSLLRGIVHDPTSRRMGGVAGHAGLFSTADDLARFARMLLNGGGGILKPETISLMTSVQSPANIESRRGLGFDIDSTYSSLRGELFPEGSFGHTGWTGTSMWIDPTSESFVIFLSNRNHPSGGNVIALRKDLGTLAAKATGFDFSTVKKLLPEVVPKSPRFPDVLNGIDVLERDQFAALEGMRVGLITNQTGINRKGVTTIDLLHRSHRVDLKLLFGPEHGIRGTLDDKVEDGVDHKTKLPVVSLYAGEDRRKPKTEHLAEVDALVFDMQDIG
;
A
#
# COMPACT_ATOMS: atom_id res chain seq x y z
N ALA A 1 -0.99 -12.09 10.84
CA ALA A 1 -1.02 -12.07 12.30
C ALA A 1 -1.89 -10.91 12.82
N THR A 2 -1.48 -9.68 12.58
CA THR A 2 -2.13 -8.49 13.16
C THR A 2 -3.60 -8.35 12.76
N THR A 3 -3.92 -8.48 11.47
CA THR A 3 -5.33 -8.38 11.02
C THR A 3 -6.26 -9.38 11.70
N PRO A 4 -6.00 -10.69 11.70
CA PRO A 4 -6.87 -11.63 12.42
C PRO A 4 -7.00 -11.32 13.92
N ALA A 5 -5.94 -10.83 14.56
CA ALA A 5 -5.97 -10.41 15.96
C ALA A 5 -6.96 -9.25 16.18
N VAL A 6 -6.88 -8.21 15.34
CA VAL A 6 -7.81 -7.07 15.37
C VAL A 6 -9.24 -7.53 15.10
N MET A 7 -9.43 -8.38 14.08
CA MET A 7 -10.78 -8.85 13.71
C MET A 7 -11.43 -9.72 14.79
N LYS A 8 -10.64 -10.52 15.49
CA LYS A 8 -11.12 -11.29 16.64
C LYS A 8 -11.60 -10.37 17.78
N LEU A 9 -10.89 -9.27 18.01
CA LEU A 9 -11.29 -8.27 18.99
C LEU A 9 -12.53 -7.48 18.54
N ILE A 10 -12.70 -7.28 17.21
CA ILE A 10 -13.93 -6.69 16.67
C ILE A 10 -15.12 -7.63 16.87
N GLU A 11 -14.98 -8.93 16.61
CA GLU A 11 -16.03 -9.93 16.89
C GLU A 11 -16.42 -9.96 18.36
N GLY A 12 -15.43 -9.80 19.24
CA GLY A 12 -15.63 -9.76 20.69
C GLY A 12 -16.17 -8.41 21.20
N GLY A 13 -16.36 -7.41 20.33
CA GLY A 13 -16.86 -6.08 20.69
C GLY A 13 -15.85 -5.19 21.44
N ALA A 14 -14.59 -5.63 21.57
CA ALA A 14 -13.53 -4.86 22.23
C ALA A 14 -12.96 -3.74 21.33
N ILE A 15 -13.07 -3.90 20.02
CA ILE A 15 -12.70 -2.92 19.00
C ILE A 15 -13.89 -2.71 18.06
N GLU A 16 -14.16 -1.46 17.71
CA GLU A 16 -15.12 -1.10 16.65
C GLU A 16 -14.36 -0.71 15.38
N LEU A 17 -14.71 -1.31 14.24
CA LEU A 17 -14.00 -1.13 12.97
C LEU A 17 -13.99 0.33 12.49
N ASP A 18 -15.11 1.03 12.69
CA ASP A 18 -15.27 2.42 12.24
C ASP A 18 -15.07 3.45 13.36
N ALA A 19 -14.68 3.01 14.55
CA ALA A 19 -14.31 3.93 15.61
C ALA A 19 -12.99 4.65 15.27
N PRO A 20 -12.84 5.91 15.69
CA PRO A 20 -11.56 6.59 15.63
C PRO A 20 -10.49 5.78 16.38
N ALA A 21 -9.35 5.53 15.73
CA ALA A 21 -8.22 4.82 16.34
C ALA A 21 -7.72 5.55 17.60
N GLN A 22 -7.92 6.86 17.68
CA GLN A 22 -7.63 7.68 18.86
C GLN A 22 -8.34 7.20 20.13
N ARG A 23 -9.49 6.52 20.01
CA ARG A 23 -10.17 5.91 21.17
C ARG A 23 -9.27 4.91 21.90
N TYR A 24 -8.44 4.20 21.17
CA TYR A 24 -7.54 3.18 21.68
C TYR A 24 -6.11 3.71 21.86
N LEU A 25 -5.76 4.76 21.13
CA LEU A 25 -4.45 5.40 21.07
C LEU A 25 -4.59 6.92 21.22
N PRO A 26 -4.74 7.44 22.45
CA PRO A 26 -4.93 8.88 22.70
C PRO A 26 -3.79 9.75 22.14
N GLU A 27 -2.61 9.16 21.92
CA GLU A 27 -1.44 9.81 21.32
C GLU A 27 -1.64 10.19 19.84
N LEU A 28 -2.65 9.62 19.16
CA LEU A 28 -3.04 10.05 17.83
C LEU A 28 -3.69 11.44 17.86
N SER A 29 -2.88 12.43 18.17
CA SER A 29 -3.23 13.85 18.27
C SER A 29 -2.20 14.66 17.51
N GLY A 30 -2.37 15.97 17.45
CA GLY A 30 -1.36 16.88 16.90
C GLY A 30 -1.62 17.40 15.49
N ASP A 31 -2.54 16.81 14.73
CA ASP A 31 -3.06 17.39 13.49
C ASP A 31 -4.56 17.14 13.32
N SER A 32 -5.20 17.82 12.39
CA SER A 32 -6.67 17.77 12.19
C SER A 32 -7.17 16.48 11.54
N ASN A 33 -6.28 15.64 11.00
CA ASN A 33 -6.63 14.38 10.35
C ASN A 33 -6.63 13.19 11.33
N LYS A 34 -5.65 13.12 12.23
CA LYS A 34 -5.46 11.98 13.14
C LYS A 34 -6.71 11.56 13.90
N PRO A 35 -7.52 12.50 14.48
CA PRO A 35 -8.76 12.13 15.14
C PRO A 35 -9.83 11.50 14.22
N LYS A 36 -9.67 11.61 12.90
CA LYS A 36 -10.59 11.05 11.90
C LYS A 36 -10.15 9.67 11.38
N ILE A 37 -8.93 9.26 11.72
CA ILE A 37 -8.42 7.95 11.33
C ILE A 37 -9.17 6.86 12.10
N THR A 38 -9.88 5.99 11.38
CA THR A 38 -10.57 4.83 11.98
C THR A 38 -9.69 3.58 11.91
N VAL A 39 -10.07 2.53 12.65
CA VAL A 39 -9.42 1.22 12.56
C VAL A 39 -9.52 0.67 11.13
N ARG A 40 -10.64 0.90 10.42
CA ARG A 40 -10.80 0.55 9.00
C ARG A 40 -9.75 1.25 8.13
N HIS A 41 -9.52 2.54 8.32
CA HIS A 41 -8.51 3.28 7.55
C HIS A 41 -7.10 2.73 7.75
N LEU A 42 -6.76 2.30 8.96
CA LEU A 42 -5.48 1.63 9.23
C LEU A 42 -5.38 0.29 8.49
N LEU A 43 -6.42 -0.56 8.57
CA LEU A 43 -6.46 -1.88 7.95
C LEU A 43 -6.44 -1.83 6.41
N THR A 44 -6.92 -0.75 5.80
CA THR A 44 -7.00 -0.59 4.34
C THR A 44 -5.90 0.30 3.75
N HIS A 45 -4.97 0.80 4.57
CA HIS A 45 -3.93 1.75 4.17
C HIS A 45 -4.50 3.06 3.55
N THR A 46 -5.61 3.53 4.09
CA THR A 46 -6.27 4.76 3.67
C THR A 46 -6.30 5.82 4.76
N SER A 47 -5.40 5.73 5.73
CA SER A 47 -5.30 6.65 6.88
C SER A 47 -4.75 8.03 6.55
N GLY A 48 -4.01 8.17 5.44
CA GLY A 48 -3.26 9.38 5.11
C GLY A 48 -1.96 9.52 5.90
N LEU A 49 -1.51 8.48 6.63
CA LEU A 49 -0.21 8.48 7.32
C LEU A 49 0.94 8.22 6.34
N ALA A 50 2.14 8.65 6.70
CA ALA A 50 3.36 8.40 5.94
C ALA A 50 3.64 6.88 5.80
N ALA A 51 4.44 6.49 4.80
CA ALA A 51 4.76 5.08 4.53
C ALA A 51 5.47 4.39 5.70
N GLY A 52 6.34 5.10 6.41
CA GLY A 52 7.11 4.57 7.53
C GLY A 52 7.61 5.67 8.47
N VAL A 53 8.32 5.28 9.51
CA VAL A 53 8.93 6.20 10.47
C VAL A 53 10.05 7.00 9.80
N ARG A 54 10.18 8.28 10.12
CA ARG A 54 11.26 9.14 9.64
C ARG A 54 12.63 8.55 9.97
N ARG A 55 13.54 8.64 9.01
CA ARG A 55 14.94 8.26 9.19
C ARG A 55 15.71 9.40 9.88
N GLY A 56 16.85 9.07 10.47
CA GLY A 56 17.78 10.08 11.03
C GLY A 56 17.73 10.25 12.54
N TYR A 57 16.93 9.46 13.24
CA TYR A 57 16.91 9.42 14.70
C TYR A 57 17.47 8.10 15.22
N GLU A 58 18.26 8.16 16.29
CA GLU A 58 18.57 6.97 17.07
C GLU A 58 17.46 6.70 18.07
N TRP A 59 16.88 5.52 17.99
CA TRP A 59 15.83 5.06 18.89
C TRP A 59 15.81 3.53 18.94
N SER A 60 15.28 2.96 20.02
CA SER A 60 15.12 1.52 20.15
C SER A 60 13.98 1.17 21.11
N GLY A 61 13.39 -0.02 20.89
CA GLY A 61 12.29 -0.52 21.68
C GLY A 61 10.91 -0.18 21.09
N SER A 62 9.94 -1.01 21.47
CA SER A 62 8.55 -0.89 20.96
C SER A 62 7.89 0.43 21.33
N LYS A 63 8.18 0.94 22.55
CA LYS A 63 7.63 2.22 23.04
C LYS A 63 8.05 3.40 22.17
N ASP A 64 9.34 3.48 21.84
CA ASP A 64 9.88 4.58 21.02
C ASP A 64 9.36 4.46 19.58
N GLY A 65 9.36 3.23 19.02
CA GLY A 65 8.82 2.98 17.68
C GLY A 65 7.34 3.34 17.56
N PHE A 66 6.54 3.03 18.58
CA PHE A 66 5.15 3.46 18.64
C PHE A 66 5.03 4.98 18.75
N ALA A 67 5.78 5.62 19.65
CA ALA A 67 5.72 7.07 19.84
C ALA A 67 6.07 7.83 18.54
N LEU A 68 7.08 7.36 17.80
CA LEU A 68 7.42 7.90 16.50
C LEU A 68 6.29 7.69 15.48
N ALA A 69 5.72 6.47 15.41
CA ALA A 69 4.61 6.19 14.49
C ALA A 69 3.37 7.06 14.78
N ALA A 70 3.02 7.20 16.06
CA ALA A 70 1.90 8.04 16.48
C ALA A 70 2.19 9.55 16.29
N GLY A 71 3.46 9.95 16.41
CA GLY A 71 3.91 11.33 16.27
C GLY A 71 4.06 11.79 14.82
N GLU A 72 4.20 10.88 13.82
CA GLU A 72 4.35 11.28 12.42
C GLU A 72 3.17 12.12 11.94
N PRO A 73 3.38 13.27 11.30
CA PRO A 73 2.28 14.06 10.76
C PRO A 73 1.58 13.32 9.63
N SER A 74 0.27 13.58 9.50
CA SER A 74 -0.50 13.08 8.35
C SER A 74 -0.02 13.72 7.05
N ARG A 75 0.01 12.93 5.98
CA ARG A 75 0.36 13.36 4.62
C ARG A 75 -0.87 13.63 3.77
N GLY A 76 -2.03 13.13 4.19
CA GLY A 76 -3.30 13.29 3.51
C GLY A 76 -4.46 13.07 4.46
N LEU A 77 -5.67 13.20 3.92
CA LEU A 77 -6.90 12.99 4.70
C LEU A 77 -7.28 11.50 4.75
N ALA A 78 -7.74 11.05 5.90
CA ALA A 78 -8.24 9.70 6.09
C ALA A 78 -9.41 9.40 5.14
N GLY A 79 -9.34 8.28 4.41
CA GLY A 79 -10.34 7.83 3.45
C GLY A 79 -10.26 8.47 2.06
N PHE A 80 -9.26 9.31 1.76
CA PHE A 80 -9.18 10.02 0.47
C PHE A 80 -8.17 9.42 -0.51
N SER A 81 -7.10 8.82 -0.02
CA SER A 81 -6.06 8.22 -0.86
C SER A 81 -5.57 6.91 -0.27
N TYR A 82 -5.02 6.07 -1.12
CA TYR A 82 -4.27 4.90 -0.72
C TYR A 82 -2.79 5.26 -0.58
N GLN A 83 -2.23 4.98 0.59
CA GLN A 83 -0.80 5.02 0.84
C GLN A 83 -0.43 3.80 1.68
N TYR A 84 0.30 2.86 1.09
CA TYR A 84 0.85 1.74 1.86
C TYR A 84 1.72 2.29 3.00
N SER A 85 1.39 1.93 4.23
CA SER A 85 2.01 2.51 5.41
C SER A 85 2.24 1.46 6.51
N ASP A 86 3.51 1.28 6.87
CA ASP A 86 3.89 0.44 8.01
C ASP A 86 3.35 1.01 9.32
N LEU A 87 3.22 2.35 9.41
CA LEU A 87 2.69 3.03 10.59
C LEU A 87 1.29 2.51 10.94
N ASN A 88 0.45 2.26 9.94
CA ASN A 88 -0.89 1.73 10.16
C ASN A 88 -0.87 0.44 10.97
N PHE A 89 0.01 -0.47 10.61
CA PHE A 89 0.10 -1.76 11.26
C PHE A 89 0.89 -1.72 12.57
N ILE A 90 1.86 -0.80 12.72
CA ILE A 90 2.47 -0.52 14.03
C ILE A 90 1.39 -0.10 15.02
N LEU A 91 0.52 0.85 14.63
CA LEU A 91 -0.58 1.33 15.44
C LEU A 91 -1.61 0.21 15.75
N LEU A 92 -1.95 -0.62 14.75
CA LEU A 92 -2.85 -1.76 14.97
C LEU A 92 -2.27 -2.78 15.96
N GLY A 93 -0.97 -3.05 15.89
CA GLY A 93 -0.29 -3.93 16.85
C GLY A 93 -0.35 -3.39 18.27
N GLU A 94 -0.18 -2.10 18.44
CA GLU A 94 -0.31 -1.43 19.74
C GLU A 94 -1.77 -1.43 20.25
N ILE A 95 -2.76 -1.22 19.36
CA ILE A 95 -4.17 -1.34 19.72
C ILE A 95 -4.46 -2.74 20.29
N VAL A 96 -4.00 -3.80 19.62
CA VAL A 96 -4.16 -5.17 20.13
C VAL A 96 -3.55 -5.31 21.52
N ALA A 97 -2.32 -4.84 21.72
CA ALA A 97 -1.65 -4.97 23.01
C ALA A 97 -2.39 -4.22 24.13
N ARG A 98 -2.85 -3.01 23.89
CA ARG A 98 -3.56 -2.21 24.90
C ARG A 98 -4.94 -2.76 25.24
N VAL A 99 -5.69 -3.16 24.21
CA VAL A 99 -7.06 -3.66 24.42
C VAL A 99 -7.04 -5.00 25.15
N THR A 100 -6.03 -5.83 24.91
CA THR A 100 -5.94 -7.16 25.52
C THR A 100 -5.10 -7.20 26.81
N GLY A 101 -4.27 -6.19 27.04
CA GLY A 101 -3.26 -6.23 28.11
C GLY A 101 -2.14 -7.25 27.85
N MET A 102 -2.06 -7.82 26.64
CA MET A 102 -1.08 -8.83 26.25
C MET A 102 -0.18 -8.30 25.12
N PRO A 103 1.13 -8.62 25.11
CA PRO A 103 1.98 -8.36 23.94
C PRO A 103 1.40 -8.98 22.67
N LEU A 104 1.55 -8.30 21.54
CA LEU A 104 1.00 -8.73 20.24
C LEU A 104 1.36 -10.19 19.90
N GLN A 105 2.62 -10.57 20.10
CA GLN A 105 3.10 -11.92 19.80
C GLN A 105 2.39 -12.98 20.64
N ASP A 106 2.15 -12.69 21.92
CA ASP A 106 1.52 -13.63 22.86
C ASP A 106 0.03 -13.80 22.53
N TYR A 107 -0.64 -12.69 22.21
CA TYR A 107 -2.03 -12.72 21.77
C TYR A 107 -2.19 -13.48 20.46
N CYS A 108 -1.35 -13.22 19.45
CA CYS A 108 -1.38 -13.94 18.19
C CYS A 108 -1.09 -15.44 18.38
N TRP A 109 -0.13 -15.78 19.21
CA TRP A 109 0.17 -17.18 19.53
C TRP A 109 -1.03 -17.88 20.16
N LYS A 110 -1.57 -17.32 21.23
CA LYS A 110 -2.65 -17.92 22.01
C LYS A 110 -3.95 -18.04 21.22
N GLU A 111 -4.32 -16.99 20.51
CA GLU A 111 -5.66 -16.86 19.94
C GLU A 111 -5.76 -17.24 18.46
N ILE A 112 -4.60 -17.40 17.77
CA ILE A 112 -4.57 -17.67 16.33
C ILE A 112 -3.67 -18.87 16.03
N PHE A 113 -2.36 -18.79 16.34
CA PHE A 113 -1.41 -19.78 15.84
C PHE A 113 -1.60 -21.14 16.52
N LEU A 114 -1.66 -21.17 17.84
CA LEU A 114 -1.84 -22.41 18.59
C LEU A 114 -3.15 -23.13 18.23
N PRO A 115 -4.32 -22.48 18.20
CA PRO A 115 -5.56 -23.13 17.81
C PRO A 115 -5.58 -23.63 16.36
N LEU A 116 -4.83 -23.00 15.44
CA LEU A 116 -4.67 -23.46 14.06
C LEU A 116 -3.62 -24.57 13.90
N GLY A 117 -2.90 -24.92 14.97
CA GLY A 117 -1.77 -25.84 14.92
C GLY A 117 -0.57 -25.28 14.15
N MET A 118 -0.41 -23.97 14.06
CA MET A 118 0.71 -23.26 13.42
C MET A 118 1.91 -23.22 14.37
N ASN A 119 2.46 -24.38 14.69
CA ASN A 119 3.47 -24.55 15.74
C ASN A 119 4.86 -24.06 15.36
N GLU A 120 5.09 -23.70 14.10
CA GLU A 120 6.33 -23.15 13.58
C GLU A 120 6.15 -21.70 13.10
N THR A 121 5.14 -21.00 13.63
CA THR A 121 4.84 -19.58 13.31
C THR A 121 4.97 -18.74 14.56
N PHE A 122 5.93 -17.84 14.59
CA PHE A 122 6.20 -16.99 15.75
C PHE A 122 6.95 -15.71 15.38
N PHE A 123 6.83 -14.72 16.23
CA PHE A 123 7.83 -13.67 16.34
C PHE A 123 9.02 -14.18 17.16
N LEU A 124 10.19 -13.57 17.06
CA LEU A 124 11.37 -13.88 17.88
C LEU A 124 11.65 -15.40 17.98
N PRO A 125 12.06 -16.06 16.89
CA PRO A 125 12.32 -17.48 16.87
C PRO A 125 13.39 -17.89 17.89
N ASP A 126 13.20 -19.05 18.53
CA ASP A 126 14.23 -19.62 19.41
C ASP A 126 15.57 -19.71 18.64
N PRO A 127 16.68 -19.23 19.21
CA PRO A 127 18.01 -19.31 18.59
C PRO A 127 18.40 -20.70 18.10
N LYS A 128 17.87 -21.76 18.70
CA LYS A 128 18.06 -23.17 18.27
C LYS A 128 17.51 -23.43 16.87
N LEU A 129 16.52 -22.67 16.44
CA LEU A 129 15.91 -22.77 15.10
C LEU A 129 16.72 -22.03 14.02
N LYS A 130 17.77 -21.28 14.39
CA LYS A 130 18.54 -20.44 13.46
C LYS A 130 19.01 -21.22 12.23
N GLY A 131 19.41 -22.47 12.38
CA GLY A 131 19.86 -23.33 11.28
C GLY A 131 18.77 -23.66 10.25
N ARG A 132 17.50 -23.61 10.65
CA ARG A 132 16.32 -23.88 9.79
C ARG A 132 15.76 -22.63 9.11
N ILE A 133 16.20 -21.44 9.53
CA ILE A 133 15.68 -20.17 9.02
C ILE A 133 16.52 -19.72 7.83
N ALA A 134 15.89 -19.32 6.74
CA ALA A 134 16.55 -18.77 5.57
C ALA A 134 17.20 -17.41 5.92
N PRO A 135 18.44 -17.13 5.49
CA PRO A 135 19.02 -15.80 5.64
C PRO A 135 18.31 -14.79 4.75
N THR A 136 18.18 -13.55 5.18
CA THR A 136 17.49 -12.51 4.42
C THR A 136 18.43 -11.51 3.75
N THR A 137 19.61 -11.31 4.28
CA THR A 137 20.63 -10.44 3.65
C THR A 137 22.02 -10.74 4.20
N LEU A 138 23.03 -10.24 3.50
CA LEU A 138 24.40 -10.16 3.97
C LEU A 138 24.59 -8.80 4.68
N LEU A 139 25.12 -8.82 5.90
CA LEU A 139 25.43 -7.60 6.64
C LEU A 139 26.81 -7.06 6.24
N GLU A 140 27.10 -5.81 6.58
CA GLU A 140 28.36 -5.13 6.24
C GLU A 140 29.60 -5.86 6.82
N ASP A 141 29.46 -6.52 7.95
CA ASP A 141 30.52 -7.34 8.58
C ASP A 141 30.70 -8.72 7.93
N GLY A 142 29.97 -9.01 6.85
CA GLY A 142 30.00 -10.30 6.16
C GLY A 142 29.16 -11.39 6.81
N SER A 143 28.49 -11.12 7.92
CA SER A 143 27.59 -12.08 8.59
C SER A 143 26.22 -12.14 7.90
N LEU A 144 25.52 -13.26 8.08
CA LEU A 144 24.15 -13.44 7.54
C LEU A 144 23.10 -12.99 8.55
N LEU A 145 22.21 -12.12 8.13
CA LEU A 145 21.01 -11.79 8.90
C LEU A 145 20.04 -12.98 8.85
N ARG A 146 20.05 -13.80 9.90
CA ARG A 146 19.30 -15.05 9.99
C ARG A 146 18.69 -15.23 11.38
N GLY A 147 17.41 -15.50 11.47
CA GLY A 147 16.68 -15.63 12.74
C GLY A 147 16.40 -14.30 13.43
N ILE A 148 16.67 -13.20 12.75
CA ILE A 148 16.37 -11.83 13.18
C ILE A 148 15.56 -11.19 12.07
N VAL A 149 14.51 -10.44 12.43
CA VAL A 149 13.63 -9.78 11.44
C VAL A 149 14.42 -8.88 10.49
N HIS A 150 14.11 -8.99 9.20
CA HIS A 150 14.78 -8.20 8.16
C HIS A 150 14.40 -6.73 8.23
N ASP A 151 13.12 -6.42 8.46
CA ASP A 151 12.64 -5.05 8.54
C ASP A 151 13.37 -4.25 9.64
N PRO A 152 14.00 -3.12 9.28
CA PRO A 152 14.82 -2.37 10.24
C PRO A 152 14.00 -1.69 11.33
N THR A 153 12.77 -1.28 11.03
CA THR A 153 11.88 -0.64 12.01
C THR A 153 11.41 -1.66 13.04
N SER A 154 10.91 -2.82 12.59
CA SER A 154 10.53 -3.91 13.48
C SER A 154 11.72 -4.41 14.31
N ARG A 155 12.92 -4.51 13.70
CA ARG A 155 14.14 -4.91 14.41
C ARG A 155 14.50 -3.93 15.53
N ARG A 156 14.41 -2.62 15.29
CA ARG A 156 14.62 -1.59 16.31
C ARG A 156 13.55 -1.62 17.40
N MET A 157 12.32 -2.02 17.05
CA MET A 157 11.23 -2.24 18.01
C MET A 157 11.41 -3.48 18.89
N GLY A 158 12.49 -4.24 18.71
CA GLY A 158 12.75 -5.48 19.45
C GLY A 158 12.32 -6.75 18.72
N GLY A 159 12.02 -6.67 17.43
CA GLY A 159 11.70 -7.81 16.57
C GLY A 159 10.19 -8.15 16.47
N VAL A 160 9.35 -7.44 17.19
CA VAL A 160 7.89 -7.58 17.15
C VAL A 160 7.24 -6.26 16.77
N ALA A 161 6.54 -6.23 15.65
CA ALA A 161 5.72 -5.09 15.27
C ALA A 161 4.52 -5.56 14.44
N GLY A 162 3.46 -4.78 14.42
CA GLY A 162 2.24 -5.15 13.70
C GLY A 162 2.42 -5.30 12.19
N HIS A 163 3.42 -4.62 11.60
CA HIS A 163 3.71 -4.64 10.15
C HIS A 163 4.73 -5.69 9.74
N ALA A 164 5.62 -6.13 10.63
CA ALA A 164 6.70 -7.07 10.32
C ALA A 164 7.20 -7.82 11.56
N GLY A 165 7.96 -8.90 11.35
CA GLY A 165 8.61 -9.65 12.43
C GLY A 165 8.25 -11.14 12.47
N LEU A 166 7.28 -11.58 11.69
CA LEU A 166 6.79 -12.96 11.72
C LEU A 166 7.70 -13.90 10.93
N PHE A 167 7.97 -15.06 11.51
CA PHE A 167 8.62 -16.22 10.90
C PHE A 167 7.59 -17.34 10.78
N SER A 168 7.62 -18.09 9.69
CA SER A 168 6.65 -19.16 9.46
C SER A 168 7.20 -20.18 8.45
N THR A 169 6.45 -21.27 8.25
CA THR A 169 6.67 -22.27 7.22
C THR A 169 5.52 -22.27 6.20
N ALA A 170 5.73 -22.93 5.06
CA ALA A 170 4.69 -23.08 4.05
C ALA A 170 3.50 -23.88 4.60
N ASP A 171 3.75 -24.89 5.42
CA ASP A 171 2.71 -25.73 6.01
C ASP A 171 1.81 -24.93 6.98
N ASP A 172 2.41 -24.11 7.84
CA ASP A 172 1.65 -23.27 8.75
C ASP A 172 0.85 -22.20 7.99
N LEU A 173 1.45 -21.60 6.96
CA LEU A 173 0.74 -20.64 6.10
C LEU A 173 -0.41 -21.33 5.33
N ALA A 174 -0.25 -22.59 4.92
CA ALA A 174 -1.33 -23.37 4.32
C ALA A 174 -2.48 -23.62 5.30
N ARG A 175 -2.20 -23.85 6.59
CA ARG A 175 -3.24 -23.92 7.64
C ARG A 175 -4.00 -22.60 7.74
N PHE A 176 -3.28 -21.49 7.72
CA PHE A 176 -3.88 -20.15 7.73
C PHE A 176 -4.74 -19.89 6.48
N ALA A 177 -4.24 -20.24 5.28
CA ALA A 177 -5.01 -20.10 4.03
C ALA A 177 -6.29 -20.94 4.04
N ARG A 178 -6.21 -22.20 4.51
CA ARG A 178 -7.39 -23.06 4.67
C ARG A 178 -8.38 -22.49 5.68
N MET A 179 -7.92 -21.90 6.78
CA MET A 179 -8.80 -21.22 7.74
C MET A 179 -9.62 -20.14 7.05
N LEU A 180 -9.00 -19.33 6.19
CA LEU A 180 -9.69 -18.29 5.44
C LEU A 180 -10.69 -18.87 4.42
N LEU A 181 -10.31 -19.91 3.68
CA LEU A 181 -11.20 -20.59 2.72
C LEU A 181 -12.37 -21.31 3.39
N ASN A 182 -12.15 -21.88 4.58
CA ASN A 182 -13.16 -22.66 5.31
C ASN A 182 -13.99 -21.80 6.29
N GLY A 183 -14.18 -20.51 5.99
CA GLY A 183 -15.07 -19.65 6.79
C GLY A 183 -14.58 -19.39 8.21
N GLY A 184 -13.26 -19.38 8.43
CA GLY A 184 -12.66 -18.93 9.68
C GLY A 184 -12.20 -20.05 10.64
N GLY A 185 -12.49 -21.31 10.35
CA GLY A 185 -11.92 -22.48 11.07
C GLY A 185 -12.10 -22.44 12.59
N GLY A 186 -13.16 -21.83 13.12
CA GLY A 186 -13.40 -21.67 14.55
C GLY A 186 -12.58 -20.54 15.21
N ILE A 187 -11.70 -19.87 14.47
CA ILE A 187 -10.93 -18.70 14.95
C ILE A 187 -11.73 -17.41 14.79
N LEU A 188 -12.33 -17.27 13.60
CA LEU A 188 -13.19 -16.14 13.22
C LEU A 188 -14.50 -16.65 12.65
N LYS A 189 -15.53 -15.83 12.63
CA LYS A 189 -16.81 -16.15 12.01
C LYS A 189 -16.73 -16.02 10.50
N PRO A 190 -17.57 -16.76 9.72
CA PRO A 190 -17.63 -16.64 8.27
C PRO A 190 -17.90 -15.21 7.79
N GLU A 191 -18.75 -14.46 8.49
CA GLU A 191 -19.08 -13.08 8.17
C GLU A 191 -17.85 -12.17 8.32
N THR A 192 -17.02 -12.43 9.33
CA THR A 192 -15.76 -11.70 9.53
C THR A 192 -14.75 -12.00 8.44
N ILE A 193 -14.65 -13.26 8.03
CA ILE A 193 -13.80 -13.63 6.86
C ILE A 193 -14.30 -12.91 5.60
N SER A 194 -15.59 -12.94 5.33
CA SER A 194 -16.18 -12.23 4.19
C SER A 194 -15.87 -10.73 4.23
N LEU A 195 -15.98 -10.11 5.42
CA LEU A 195 -15.66 -8.70 5.63
C LEU A 195 -14.16 -8.43 5.38
N MET A 196 -13.27 -9.30 5.86
CA MET A 196 -11.82 -9.14 5.68
C MET A 196 -11.39 -9.23 4.23
N THR A 197 -12.03 -10.08 3.45
CA THR A 197 -11.60 -10.48 2.11
C THR A 197 -12.37 -9.80 0.99
N SER A 198 -13.40 -9.01 1.31
CA SER A 198 -14.09 -8.12 0.39
C SER A 198 -13.49 -6.70 0.38
N VAL A 199 -13.79 -5.93 -0.66
CA VAL A 199 -13.30 -4.55 -0.78
C VAL A 199 -13.81 -3.69 0.36
N GLN A 200 -12.90 -3.13 1.14
CA GLN A 200 -13.16 -2.26 2.29
C GLN A 200 -12.55 -0.87 2.14
N SER A 201 -11.66 -0.68 1.16
CA SER A 201 -11.18 0.64 0.80
C SER A 201 -12.32 1.50 0.26
N PRO A 202 -12.31 2.83 0.48
CA PRO A 202 -13.32 3.73 -0.04
C PRO A 202 -13.51 3.59 -1.55
N ALA A 203 -14.75 3.74 -2.02
CA ALA A 203 -15.14 3.52 -3.42
C ALA A 203 -14.46 4.48 -4.43
N ASN A 204 -13.92 5.61 -3.95
CA ASN A 204 -13.18 6.58 -4.76
C ASN A 204 -11.70 6.22 -4.94
N ILE A 205 -11.23 5.15 -4.31
CA ILE A 205 -9.82 4.73 -4.35
C ILE A 205 -9.70 3.54 -5.29
N GLU A 206 -8.84 3.66 -6.31
CA GLU A 206 -8.60 2.59 -7.29
C GLU A 206 -7.97 1.35 -6.65
N SER A 207 -7.03 1.56 -5.72
CA SER A 207 -6.41 0.45 -4.99
C SER A 207 -7.41 -0.23 -4.08
N ARG A 208 -7.88 -1.39 -4.48
CA ARG A 208 -8.92 -2.14 -3.78
C ARG A 208 -8.30 -3.05 -2.74
N ARG A 209 -8.59 -2.74 -1.49
CA ARG A 209 -8.07 -3.46 -0.32
C ARG A 209 -9.21 -4.06 0.49
N GLY A 210 -8.99 -5.30 0.93
CA GLY A 210 -9.70 -5.85 2.06
C GLY A 210 -9.08 -5.38 3.38
N LEU A 211 -9.55 -5.90 4.50
CA LEU A 211 -8.94 -5.58 5.79
C LEU A 211 -7.61 -6.35 5.92
N GLY A 212 -6.50 -5.65 5.70
CA GLY A 212 -5.15 -6.20 5.73
C GLY A 212 -4.77 -7.09 4.55
N PHE A 213 -5.61 -7.19 3.52
CA PHE A 213 -5.34 -7.92 2.29
C PHE A 213 -5.33 -7.00 1.08
N ASP A 214 -4.54 -7.37 0.12
CA ASP A 214 -4.57 -6.83 -1.24
C ASP A 214 -5.58 -7.62 -2.06
N ILE A 215 -6.42 -6.92 -2.83
CA ILE A 215 -7.44 -7.52 -3.71
C ILE A 215 -7.14 -7.11 -5.15
N ASP A 216 -7.08 -5.80 -5.43
CA ASP A 216 -6.76 -5.28 -6.74
C ASP A 216 -6.05 -3.92 -6.62
N SER A 217 -4.73 -3.97 -6.71
CA SER A 217 -3.83 -2.81 -6.62
C SER A 217 -2.57 -3.07 -7.45
N THR A 218 -1.64 -2.14 -7.45
CA THR A 218 -0.32 -2.33 -8.08
C THR A 218 0.47 -3.51 -7.52
N TYR A 219 0.12 -4.02 -6.34
CA TYR A 219 0.76 -5.18 -5.70
C TYR A 219 0.08 -6.53 -6.03
N SER A 220 -1.02 -6.52 -6.77
CA SER A 220 -1.82 -7.74 -7.04
C SER A 220 -1.29 -8.58 -8.21
N SER A 221 -0.13 -8.24 -8.81
CA SER A 221 0.46 -8.99 -9.93
C SER A 221 0.71 -10.48 -9.62
N LEU A 222 0.90 -10.83 -8.35
CA LEU A 222 1.10 -12.23 -7.92
C LEU A 222 -0.16 -13.11 -8.08
N ARG A 223 -1.33 -12.52 -8.32
CA ARG A 223 -2.56 -13.20 -8.77
C ARG A 223 -2.34 -13.95 -10.11
N GLY A 224 -1.34 -13.55 -10.89
CA GLY A 224 -1.14 -14.07 -12.23
C GLY A 224 -2.19 -13.54 -13.20
N GLU A 225 -2.44 -14.32 -14.25
CA GLU A 225 -3.34 -13.92 -15.35
C GLU A 225 -4.73 -14.58 -15.27
N LEU A 226 -4.91 -15.57 -14.40
CA LEU A 226 -6.11 -16.40 -14.38
C LEU A 226 -6.94 -16.27 -13.11
N PHE A 227 -6.32 -16.12 -11.93
CA PHE A 227 -7.11 -15.89 -10.73
C PHE A 227 -7.96 -14.64 -10.87
N PRO A 228 -9.26 -14.71 -10.52
CA PRO A 228 -10.20 -13.62 -10.78
C PRO A 228 -9.96 -12.41 -9.87
N GLU A 229 -10.48 -11.27 -10.28
CA GLU A 229 -10.68 -10.15 -9.40
C GLU A 229 -11.62 -10.58 -8.26
N GLY A 230 -11.22 -10.32 -7.01
CA GLY A 230 -11.91 -10.84 -5.82
C GLY A 230 -11.12 -11.93 -5.10
N SER A 231 -10.15 -12.55 -5.77
CA SER A 231 -9.08 -13.26 -5.07
C SER A 231 -8.20 -12.26 -4.33
N PHE A 232 -7.51 -12.67 -3.27
CA PHE A 232 -6.81 -11.77 -2.37
C PHE A 232 -5.52 -12.37 -1.82
N GLY A 233 -4.64 -11.51 -1.33
CA GLY A 233 -3.38 -11.99 -0.78
C GLY A 233 -2.50 -10.86 -0.27
N HIS A 234 -1.21 -11.12 -0.15
CA HIS A 234 -0.21 -10.14 0.22
C HIS A 234 1.21 -10.58 -0.16
N THR A 235 2.09 -9.62 -0.32
CA THR A 235 3.53 -9.84 -0.52
C THR A 235 4.31 -9.50 0.75
N GLY A 236 5.49 -10.13 0.91
CA GLY A 236 6.49 -9.73 1.89
C GLY A 236 7.72 -9.12 1.23
N TRP A 237 8.31 -8.12 1.88
CA TRP A 237 9.52 -7.45 1.40
C TRP A 237 10.69 -8.41 1.13
N THR A 238 10.84 -9.43 1.97
CA THR A 238 11.91 -10.43 1.83
C THR A 238 11.76 -11.39 0.65
N GLY A 239 10.65 -11.31 -0.08
CA GLY A 239 10.40 -12.13 -1.26
C GLY A 239 9.24 -13.10 -1.14
N THR A 240 8.64 -13.20 0.04
CA THR A 240 7.51 -14.09 0.33
C THR A 240 6.20 -13.55 -0.26
N SER A 241 5.26 -14.43 -0.57
CA SER A 241 3.89 -14.06 -0.93
C SER A 241 2.91 -15.19 -0.68
N MET A 242 1.65 -14.82 -0.48
CA MET A 242 0.52 -15.73 -0.42
C MET A 242 -0.65 -15.11 -1.20
N TRP A 243 -1.28 -15.90 -2.06
CA TRP A 243 -2.50 -15.52 -2.78
C TRP A 243 -3.55 -16.60 -2.63
N ILE A 244 -4.79 -16.20 -2.43
CA ILE A 244 -5.91 -17.09 -2.11
C ILE A 244 -7.06 -16.75 -3.05
N ASP A 245 -7.63 -17.76 -3.69
CA ASP A 245 -8.80 -17.63 -4.53
C ASP A 245 -9.97 -18.43 -3.95
N PRO A 246 -11.01 -17.72 -3.45
CA PRO A 246 -12.21 -18.39 -2.94
C PRO A 246 -13.02 -19.08 -4.03
N THR A 247 -12.90 -18.65 -5.30
CA THR A 247 -13.71 -19.16 -6.40
C THR A 247 -13.32 -20.59 -6.75
N SER A 248 -12.02 -20.87 -6.81
CA SER A 248 -11.48 -22.21 -7.07
C SER A 248 -11.07 -22.93 -5.77
N GLU A 249 -11.35 -22.35 -4.61
CA GLU A 249 -10.96 -22.87 -3.28
C GLU A 249 -9.47 -23.21 -3.18
N SER A 250 -8.64 -22.41 -3.83
CA SER A 250 -7.21 -22.66 -3.95
C SER A 250 -6.35 -21.52 -3.41
N PHE A 251 -5.09 -21.83 -3.18
CA PHE A 251 -4.10 -20.81 -2.78
C PHE A 251 -2.71 -21.16 -3.29
N VAL A 252 -1.87 -20.15 -3.41
CA VAL A 252 -0.45 -20.30 -3.70
C VAL A 252 0.38 -19.60 -2.62
N ILE A 253 1.37 -20.29 -2.09
CA ILE A 253 2.34 -19.77 -1.14
C ILE A 253 3.71 -19.85 -1.80
N PHE A 254 4.38 -18.72 -1.88
CA PHE A 254 5.73 -18.63 -2.40
C PHE A 254 6.65 -18.02 -1.34
N LEU A 255 7.62 -18.81 -0.89
CA LEU A 255 8.61 -18.39 0.09
C LEU A 255 9.97 -18.27 -0.57
N SER A 256 10.52 -17.09 -0.57
CA SER A 256 11.86 -16.80 -1.06
C SER A 256 12.57 -15.79 -0.15
N ASN A 257 13.86 -15.66 -0.33
CA ASN A 257 14.70 -14.69 0.37
C ASN A 257 15.39 -13.77 -0.66
N ARG A 258 14.59 -13.06 -1.48
CA ARG A 258 15.06 -12.25 -2.62
C ARG A 258 16.14 -11.22 -2.25
N ASN A 259 16.19 -10.79 -1.00
CA ASN A 259 17.17 -9.82 -0.54
C ASN A 259 18.55 -10.44 -0.25
N HIS A 260 18.66 -11.77 -0.28
CA HIS A 260 19.91 -12.47 -0.06
C HIS A 260 20.56 -12.87 -1.40
N PRO A 261 21.89 -12.65 -1.57
CA PRO A 261 22.79 -11.88 -0.67
C PRO A 261 22.64 -10.36 -0.80
N SER A 262 22.13 -9.83 -1.91
CA SER A 262 22.21 -8.41 -2.27
C SER A 262 20.96 -7.85 -2.97
N GLY A 263 19.80 -8.41 -2.67
CA GLY A 263 18.55 -7.97 -3.30
C GLY A 263 18.31 -8.56 -4.69
N GLY A 264 17.03 -8.73 -5.02
CA GLY A 264 16.57 -9.27 -6.29
C GLY A 264 15.11 -8.92 -6.57
N ASN A 265 14.69 -9.13 -7.81
CA ASN A 265 13.31 -8.95 -8.23
C ASN A 265 12.65 -10.32 -8.45
N VAL A 266 11.49 -10.55 -7.81
CA VAL A 266 10.70 -11.78 -7.93
C VAL A 266 9.27 -11.52 -8.43
N ILE A 267 8.99 -10.33 -8.96
CA ILE A 267 7.64 -9.93 -9.38
C ILE A 267 7.17 -10.82 -10.54
N ALA A 268 7.98 -10.97 -11.58
CA ALA A 268 7.65 -11.84 -12.72
C ALA A 268 7.45 -13.30 -12.27
N LEU A 269 8.35 -13.83 -11.44
CA LEU A 269 8.24 -15.19 -10.93
C LEU A 269 6.95 -15.41 -10.10
N ARG A 270 6.59 -14.44 -9.27
CA ARG A 270 5.32 -14.50 -8.51
C ARG A 270 4.11 -14.52 -9.43
N LYS A 271 4.11 -13.68 -10.49
CA LYS A 271 3.04 -13.64 -11.50
C LYS A 271 2.92 -14.99 -12.24
N ASP A 272 4.04 -15.54 -12.68
CA ASP A 272 4.08 -16.83 -13.37
C ASP A 272 3.57 -17.97 -12.46
N LEU A 273 4.02 -18.00 -11.21
CA LEU A 273 3.56 -18.99 -10.23
C LEU A 273 2.06 -18.88 -9.94
N GLY A 274 1.53 -17.66 -9.84
CA GLY A 274 0.08 -17.44 -9.70
C GLY A 274 -0.69 -18.00 -10.90
N THR A 275 -0.20 -17.73 -12.12
CA THR A 275 -0.82 -18.26 -13.35
C THR A 275 -0.75 -19.78 -13.42
N LEU A 276 0.40 -20.38 -13.08
CA LEU A 276 0.59 -21.83 -13.08
C LEU A 276 -0.27 -22.51 -12.00
N ALA A 277 -0.36 -21.93 -10.81
CA ALA A 277 -1.19 -22.43 -9.74
C ALA A 277 -2.67 -22.44 -10.14
N ALA A 278 -3.15 -21.34 -10.73
CA ALA A 278 -4.51 -21.27 -11.25
C ALA A 278 -4.78 -22.33 -12.32
N LYS A 279 -3.87 -22.52 -13.29
CA LYS A 279 -3.97 -23.61 -14.29
C LYS A 279 -4.03 -25.01 -13.65
N ALA A 280 -3.24 -25.23 -12.60
CA ALA A 280 -3.17 -26.52 -11.94
C ALA A 280 -4.46 -26.91 -11.21
N THR A 281 -5.35 -25.95 -10.91
CA THR A 281 -6.67 -26.26 -10.32
C THR A 281 -7.60 -26.98 -11.28
N GLY A 282 -7.40 -26.84 -12.59
CA GLY A 282 -8.34 -27.31 -13.62
C GLY A 282 -9.65 -26.52 -13.67
N PHE A 283 -9.79 -25.44 -12.90
CA PHE A 283 -10.98 -24.61 -12.86
C PHE A 283 -11.08 -23.74 -14.11
N ASP A 284 -12.31 -23.60 -14.67
CA ASP A 284 -12.57 -22.73 -15.80
C ASP A 284 -12.87 -21.28 -15.35
N PHE A 285 -11.85 -20.47 -15.28
CA PHE A 285 -11.95 -19.06 -14.86
C PHE A 285 -12.66 -18.17 -15.88
N SER A 286 -12.87 -18.62 -17.12
CA SER A 286 -13.57 -17.82 -18.14
C SER A 286 -15.04 -17.56 -17.81
N THR A 287 -15.62 -18.39 -16.96
CA THR A 287 -17.01 -18.28 -16.50
C THR A 287 -17.20 -17.32 -15.32
N VAL A 288 -16.12 -16.88 -14.70
CA VAL A 288 -16.17 -16.03 -13.50
C VAL A 288 -16.49 -14.61 -13.89
N LYS A 289 -17.62 -14.11 -13.40
CA LYS A 289 -17.99 -12.70 -13.57
C LYS A 289 -17.09 -11.79 -12.76
N LYS A 290 -16.82 -10.58 -13.26
CA LYS A 290 -16.12 -9.53 -12.54
C LYS A 290 -16.87 -9.24 -11.23
N LEU A 291 -16.23 -9.53 -10.09
CA LEU A 291 -16.85 -9.46 -8.76
C LEU A 291 -16.66 -8.11 -8.07
N LEU A 292 -15.75 -7.27 -8.57
CA LEU A 292 -15.44 -6.01 -7.91
C LEU A 292 -16.43 -4.92 -8.31
N PRO A 293 -16.92 -4.14 -7.33
CA PRO A 293 -17.74 -2.98 -7.62
C PRO A 293 -16.97 -1.95 -8.46
N GLU A 294 -17.64 -1.20 -9.29
CA GLU A 294 -17.01 -0.11 -10.04
C GLU A 294 -16.43 0.93 -9.08
N VAL A 295 -15.29 1.51 -9.46
CA VAL A 295 -14.73 2.67 -8.76
C VAL A 295 -15.64 3.86 -9.04
N VAL A 296 -16.27 4.36 -8.00
CA VAL A 296 -17.05 5.59 -8.07
C VAL A 296 -16.16 6.73 -7.58
N PRO A 297 -15.62 7.57 -8.46
CA PRO A 297 -14.82 8.72 -8.04
C PRO A 297 -15.69 9.62 -7.15
N LYS A 298 -15.40 9.67 -5.86
CA LYS A 298 -15.94 10.71 -4.99
C LYS A 298 -15.00 11.89 -5.05
N SER A 299 -15.40 12.94 -5.73
CA SER A 299 -14.82 14.25 -5.47
C SER A 299 -14.88 14.53 -3.97
N PRO A 300 -13.76 14.86 -3.31
CA PRO A 300 -13.83 15.32 -1.94
C PRO A 300 -14.77 16.52 -1.91
N ARG A 301 -15.88 16.41 -1.18
CA ARG A 301 -16.78 17.52 -0.94
C ARG A 301 -16.11 18.46 0.08
N PHE A 302 -15.18 19.25 -0.39
CA PHE A 302 -14.88 20.54 0.21
C PHE A 302 -15.71 21.55 -0.58
N PRO A 303 -16.89 21.95 -0.10
CA PRO A 303 -17.82 22.73 -0.91
C PRO A 303 -17.25 24.10 -1.35
N ASP A 304 -16.19 24.59 -0.70
CA ASP A 304 -15.78 25.97 -0.86
C ASP A 304 -14.30 26.19 -1.22
N VAL A 305 -13.49 25.11 -1.34
CA VAL A 305 -12.08 25.25 -1.73
C VAL A 305 -11.86 24.66 -3.13
N LEU A 306 -11.52 25.53 -4.10
CA LEU A 306 -11.12 25.13 -5.44
C LEU A 306 -9.60 24.96 -5.51
N ASN A 307 -9.14 23.86 -6.13
CA ASN A 307 -7.74 23.73 -6.52
C ASN A 307 -7.38 24.74 -7.61
N GLY A 308 -6.09 24.98 -7.82
CA GLY A 308 -5.65 25.92 -8.86
C GLY A 308 -6.21 25.58 -10.24
N ILE A 309 -6.26 24.30 -10.61
CA ILE A 309 -6.84 23.86 -11.89
C ILE A 309 -8.35 24.05 -11.95
N ASP A 310 -9.09 23.86 -10.85
CA ASP A 310 -10.53 24.14 -10.80
C ASP A 310 -10.82 25.63 -10.96
N VAL A 311 -9.95 26.49 -10.40
CA VAL A 311 -10.03 27.96 -10.59
C VAL A 311 -9.75 28.33 -12.04
N LEU A 312 -8.70 27.77 -12.65
CA LEU A 312 -8.38 27.98 -14.06
C LEU A 312 -9.54 27.53 -14.97
N GLU A 313 -10.13 26.36 -14.70
CA GLU A 313 -11.30 25.86 -15.47
C GLU A 313 -12.51 26.76 -15.30
N ARG A 314 -12.84 27.19 -14.07
CA ARG A 314 -13.93 28.12 -13.77
C ARG A 314 -13.76 29.45 -14.51
N ASP A 315 -12.57 29.99 -14.52
CA ASP A 315 -12.24 31.26 -15.14
C ASP A 315 -11.87 31.12 -16.63
N GLN A 316 -12.22 29.95 -17.22
CA GLN A 316 -12.03 29.60 -18.64
C GLN A 316 -10.59 29.81 -19.12
N PHE A 317 -9.62 29.54 -18.26
CA PHE A 317 -8.17 29.64 -18.50
C PHE A 317 -7.71 31.08 -18.91
N ALA A 318 -8.47 32.12 -18.56
CA ALA A 318 -8.16 33.52 -18.94
C ALA A 318 -6.76 33.96 -18.51
N ALA A 319 -6.25 33.46 -17.39
CA ALA A 319 -4.90 33.75 -16.90
C ALA A 319 -3.77 33.21 -17.80
N LEU A 320 -4.07 32.32 -18.71
CA LEU A 320 -3.10 31.66 -19.63
C LEU A 320 -3.38 32.01 -21.09
N GLU A 321 -4.33 32.93 -21.34
CA GLU A 321 -4.75 33.27 -22.70
C GLU A 321 -3.62 33.90 -23.52
N GLY A 322 -3.40 33.32 -24.70
CA GLY A 322 -2.36 33.76 -25.64
C GLY A 322 -0.93 33.38 -25.25
N MET A 323 -0.73 32.63 -24.15
CA MET A 323 0.60 32.19 -23.72
C MET A 323 0.92 30.80 -24.25
N ARG A 324 2.17 30.56 -24.62
CA ARG A 324 2.73 29.25 -24.82
C ARG A 324 3.03 28.66 -23.44
N VAL A 325 2.41 27.54 -23.10
CA VAL A 325 2.43 26.97 -21.76
C VAL A 325 3.24 25.69 -21.71
N GLY A 326 4.13 25.57 -20.73
CA GLY A 326 4.71 24.31 -20.27
C GLY A 326 4.00 23.84 -19.00
N LEU A 327 3.69 22.57 -18.90
CA LEU A 327 3.02 21.99 -17.74
C LEU A 327 3.93 20.99 -17.03
N ILE A 328 4.21 21.25 -15.76
CA ILE A 328 4.89 20.31 -14.85
C ILE A 328 3.80 19.59 -14.08
N THR A 329 3.64 18.28 -14.28
CA THR A 329 2.55 17.53 -13.69
C THR A 329 2.85 16.03 -13.59
N ASN A 330 2.06 15.34 -12.80
CA ASN A 330 2.00 13.89 -12.71
C ASN A 330 0.52 13.42 -12.65
N GLN A 331 0.28 12.17 -12.33
CA GLN A 331 -1.07 11.58 -12.22
C GLN A 331 -1.97 12.25 -11.16
N THR A 332 -1.41 13.05 -10.26
CA THR A 332 -2.18 13.75 -9.21
C THR A 332 -2.71 15.10 -9.66
N GLY A 333 -2.23 15.64 -10.81
CA GLY A 333 -2.74 16.86 -11.43
C GLY A 333 -4.10 16.64 -12.08
N ILE A 334 -5.16 16.68 -11.28
CA ILE A 334 -6.55 16.46 -11.70
C ILE A 334 -7.47 17.51 -11.08
N ASN A 335 -8.54 17.87 -11.83
CA ASN A 335 -9.60 18.70 -11.30
C ASN A 335 -10.56 17.92 -10.39
N ARG A 336 -11.54 18.57 -9.78
CA ARG A 336 -12.59 17.97 -8.94
C ARG A 336 -13.41 16.87 -9.63
N LYS A 337 -13.42 16.83 -10.96
CA LYS A 337 -14.14 15.85 -11.77
C LYS A 337 -13.24 14.67 -12.15
N GLY A 338 -12.00 14.64 -11.69
CA GLY A 338 -11.01 13.62 -12.03
C GLY A 338 -10.42 13.76 -13.43
N VAL A 339 -10.60 14.92 -14.10
CA VAL A 339 -10.00 15.18 -15.42
C VAL A 339 -8.60 15.71 -15.22
N THR A 340 -7.62 15.12 -15.93
CA THR A 340 -6.22 15.54 -15.82
C THR A 340 -6.00 16.96 -16.31
N THR A 341 -5.13 17.70 -15.65
CA THR A 341 -4.73 19.05 -16.05
C THR A 341 -4.17 19.08 -17.46
N ILE A 342 -3.45 18.03 -17.87
CA ILE A 342 -2.99 17.87 -19.27
C ILE A 342 -4.16 17.94 -20.23
N ASP A 343 -5.21 17.16 -19.99
CA ASP A 343 -6.37 17.08 -20.88
C ASP A 343 -7.19 18.37 -20.87
N LEU A 344 -7.28 19.04 -19.73
CA LEU A 344 -8.00 20.31 -19.59
C LEU A 344 -7.32 21.44 -20.36
N LEU A 345 -6.00 21.60 -20.16
CA LEU A 345 -5.23 22.65 -20.86
C LEU A 345 -5.17 22.36 -22.37
N HIS A 346 -4.96 21.11 -22.77
CA HIS A 346 -4.87 20.73 -24.20
C HIS A 346 -6.19 20.93 -24.96
N ARG A 347 -7.35 20.77 -24.30
CA ARG A 347 -8.67 21.00 -24.91
C ARG A 347 -9.09 22.46 -24.95
N SER A 348 -8.46 23.30 -24.18
CA SER A 348 -8.78 24.71 -24.11
C SER A 348 -8.30 25.44 -25.37
N HIS A 349 -9.20 26.14 -26.04
CA HIS A 349 -8.86 26.98 -27.20
C HIS A 349 -8.07 28.24 -26.85
N ARG A 350 -7.98 28.56 -25.55
CA ARG A 350 -7.28 29.77 -25.04
C ARG A 350 -5.84 29.48 -24.62
N VAL A 351 -5.46 28.22 -24.47
CA VAL A 351 -4.13 27.80 -23.98
C VAL A 351 -3.38 27.10 -25.11
N ASP A 352 -2.18 27.59 -25.40
CA ASP A 352 -1.25 26.93 -26.31
C ASP A 352 -0.28 26.06 -25.51
N LEU A 353 -0.74 24.84 -25.14
CA LEU A 353 0.09 23.88 -24.39
C LEU A 353 1.16 23.29 -25.31
N LYS A 354 2.44 23.57 -25.04
CA LYS A 354 3.59 23.19 -25.86
C LYS A 354 4.34 21.98 -25.35
N LEU A 355 4.63 21.96 -24.05
CA LEU A 355 5.52 20.98 -23.43
C LEU A 355 4.93 20.43 -22.13
N LEU A 356 5.17 19.14 -21.91
CA LEU A 356 4.87 18.48 -20.65
C LEU A 356 6.20 18.12 -19.96
N PHE A 357 6.27 18.36 -18.66
CA PHE A 357 7.42 17.99 -17.85
C PHE A 357 6.99 16.92 -16.85
N GLY A 358 7.59 15.75 -16.94
CA GLY A 358 7.30 14.61 -16.07
C GLY A 358 8.34 14.48 -14.97
N PRO A 359 7.94 14.52 -13.68
CA PRO A 359 8.77 14.07 -12.57
C PRO A 359 8.85 12.54 -12.56
N GLU A 360 9.40 11.98 -11.48
CA GLU A 360 9.42 10.54 -11.19
C GLU A 360 8.06 9.88 -11.46
N HIS A 361 8.04 8.69 -12.05
CA HIS A 361 6.84 7.92 -12.47
C HIS A 361 6.05 8.49 -13.68
N GLY A 362 6.54 9.54 -14.31
CA GLY A 362 5.95 10.10 -15.53
C GLY A 362 4.66 10.90 -15.33
N ILE A 363 4.18 11.49 -16.42
CA ILE A 363 3.05 12.43 -16.41
C ILE A 363 1.67 11.79 -16.16
N ARG A 364 1.54 10.46 -16.36
CA ARG A 364 0.27 9.74 -16.20
C ARG A 364 0.35 8.58 -15.19
N GLY A 365 1.47 8.42 -14.47
CA GLY A 365 1.63 7.43 -13.40
C GLY A 365 1.62 5.97 -13.84
N THR A 366 1.94 5.70 -15.11
CA THR A 366 1.88 4.35 -15.68
C THR A 366 3.24 3.65 -15.76
N LEU A 367 4.32 4.32 -15.33
CA LEU A 367 5.69 3.81 -15.47
C LEU A 367 6.34 3.69 -14.09
N ASP A 368 6.81 2.48 -13.79
CA ASP A 368 7.58 2.16 -12.56
C ASP A 368 9.09 2.31 -12.73
N ASP A 369 9.56 2.88 -13.85
CA ASP A 369 10.99 2.94 -14.21
C ASP A 369 11.40 4.36 -14.64
N LYS A 370 12.70 4.58 -14.82
CA LYS A 370 13.25 5.87 -15.26
C LYS A 370 12.51 6.35 -16.52
N VAL A 371 11.82 7.47 -16.37
CA VAL A 371 11.10 8.10 -17.47
C VAL A 371 12.09 8.86 -18.35
N GLU A 372 12.22 8.46 -19.60
CA GLU A 372 12.98 9.19 -20.63
C GLU A 372 12.10 10.23 -21.33
N ASP A 373 12.75 11.15 -22.07
CA ASP A 373 12.06 12.09 -22.94
C ASP A 373 11.21 11.33 -23.97
N GLY A 374 10.00 11.82 -24.26
CA GLY A 374 9.08 11.11 -25.14
C GLY A 374 7.95 11.98 -25.66
N VAL A 375 6.82 11.35 -25.99
CA VAL A 375 5.62 12.01 -26.49
C VAL A 375 4.40 11.43 -25.75
N ASP A 376 3.55 12.29 -25.23
CA ASP A 376 2.28 11.83 -24.63
C ASP A 376 1.39 11.19 -25.69
N HIS A 377 1.00 9.95 -25.45
CA HIS A 377 0.25 9.15 -26.44
C HIS A 377 -1.11 9.76 -26.81
N LYS A 378 -1.72 10.53 -25.89
CA LYS A 378 -3.06 11.10 -26.07
C LYS A 378 -3.05 12.48 -26.72
N THR A 379 -2.20 13.37 -26.25
CA THR A 379 -2.13 14.76 -26.73
C THR A 379 -1.13 14.94 -27.87
N LYS A 380 -0.21 13.98 -28.07
CA LYS A 380 0.93 14.06 -28.98
C LYS A 380 1.94 15.17 -28.66
N LEU A 381 1.87 15.74 -27.46
CA LEU A 381 2.80 16.74 -26.98
C LEU A 381 4.13 16.12 -26.55
N PRO A 382 5.26 16.84 -26.73
CA PRO A 382 6.55 16.42 -26.21
C PRO A 382 6.51 16.32 -24.67
N VAL A 383 7.14 15.27 -24.15
CA VAL A 383 7.34 15.05 -22.71
C VAL A 383 8.82 15.11 -22.40
N VAL A 384 9.21 16.01 -21.55
CA VAL A 384 10.58 16.15 -21.04
C VAL A 384 10.64 15.54 -19.64
N SER A 385 11.51 14.56 -19.46
CA SER A 385 11.74 13.99 -18.13
C SER A 385 12.59 14.92 -17.27
N LEU A 386 12.10 15.19 -16.06
CA LEU A 386 12.86 15.92 -15.03
C LEU A 386 13.61 14.95 -14.09
N TYR A 387 13.66 13.66 -14.41
CA TYR A 387 14.23 12.61 -13.53
C TYR A 387 15.26 11.69 -14.22
N ALA A 388 15.65 11.97 -15.45
CA ALA A 388 16.53 11.10 -16.24
C ALA A 388 18.05 11.23 -15.92
N GLY A 389 18.45 11.80 -14.77
CA GLY A 389 19.84 11.94 -14.31
C GLY A 389 20.06 13.11 -13.37
N GLU A 390 21.25 13.19 -12.75
CA GLU A 390 21.54 14.22 -11.73
C GLU A 390 21.43 15.65 -12.27
N ASP A 391 21.74 15.88 -13.55
CA ASP A 391 21.67 17.19 -14.21
C ASP A 391 20.28 17.55 -14.77
N ARG A 392 19.28 16.67 -14.67
CA ARG A 392 17.96 16.85 -15.29
C ARG A 392 16.84 17.14 -14.31
N ARG A 393 17.13 17.61 -13.10
CA ARG A 393 16.10 17.95 -12.10
C ARG A 393 15.40 19.30 -12.34
N LYS A 394 15.63 19.93 -13.49
CA LYS A 394 15.04 21.20 -13.90
C LYS A 394 14.89 21.28 -15.42
N PRO A 395 13.89 22.03 -15.93
CA PRO A 395 13.82 22.35 -17.35
C PRO A 395 15.10 23.01 -17.84
N LYS A 396 15.57 22.62 -19.02
CA LYS A 396 16.72 23.28 -19.65
C LYS A 396 16.33 24.62 -20.26
N THR A 397 17.32 25.49 -20.49
CA THR A 397 17.10 26.80 -21.11
C THR A 397 16.44 26.69 -22.49
N GLU A 398 16.74 25.67 -23.26
CA GLU A 398 16.12 25.40 -24.55
C GLU A 398 14.62 25.15 -24.45
N HIS A 399 14.17 24.37 -23.44
CA HIS A 399 12.76 24.10 -23.19
C HIS A 399 12.02 25.37 -22.70
N LEU A 400 12.69 26.17 -21.88
CA LEU A 400 12.12 27.44 -21.37
C LEU A 400 11.93 28.48 -22.45
N ALA A 401 12.75 28.45 -23.53
CA ALA A 401 12.61 29.35 -24.68
C ALA A 401 11.35 29.05 -25.53
N GLU A 402 10.76 27.86 -25.39
CA GLU A 402 9.56 27.47 -26.13
C GLU A 402 8.25 27.85 -25.43
N VAL A 403 8.31 28.36 -24.18
CA VAL A 403 7.13 28.64 -23.36
C VAL A 403 7.23 30.04 -22.78
N ASP A 404 6.07 30.66 -22.58
CA ASP A 404 5.93 31.98 -21.95
C ASP A 404 5.53 31.87 -20.47
N ALA A 405 4.93 30.73 -20.10
CA ALA A 405 4.52 30.42 -18.74
C ALA A 405 4.74 28.95 -18.41
N LEU A 406 5.08 28.67 -17.14
CA LEU A 406 5.07 27.32 -16.57
C LEU A 406 3.92 27.21 -15.59
N VAL A 407 3.09 26.19 -15.81
CA VAL A 407 2.06 25.77 -14.86
C VAL A 407 2.63 24.59 -14.08
N PHE A 408 2.53 24.66 -12.78
CA PHE A 408 2.88 23.56 -11.87
C PHE A 408 1.61 23.03 -11.22
N ASP A 409 1.24 21.82 -11.54
CA ASP A 409 0.06 21.16 -10.97
C ASP A 409 0.37 19.69 -10.69
N MET A 410 0.90 19.46 -9.53
CA MET A 410 1.13 18.14 -8.97
C MET A 410 1.08 18.20 -7.46
N GLN A 411 0.59 17.15 -6.86
CA GLN A 411 0.66 16.93 -5.43
C GLN A 411 1.83 15.99 -5.16
N ASP A 412 3.00 16.57 -4.98
CA ASP A 412 4.16 15.87 -4.46
C ASP A 412 4.38 16.34 -3.03
N ILE A 413 4.30 15.42 -2.13
CA ILE A 413 4.49 15.67 -0.70
C ILE A 413 5.76 15.04 -0.16
N GLY A 414 6.71 14.72 -1.07
CA GLY A 414 8.07 14.29 -0.77
C GLY A 414 8.20 12.87 -0.29
#